data_cf90cb38d9163b73fe0001fb2b2642ef
#
_entry.id   cf90cb38d9163b73fe0001fb2b2642ef
#
_cell.length_a   1.000
_cell.length_b   1.000
_cell.length_c   1.000
_cell.angle_alpha   90.00
_cell.angle_beta   90.00
_cell.angle_gamma   90.00
#
_symmetry.space_group_name_H-M   'P 1'
#
loop_
_entity.id
_entity.type
_entity.pdbx_description
1 polymer ?
#
loop_
_entity_poly.entity_id
_entity_poly.type
_entity_poly.pdbx_seq_one_letter_code
_entity_poly.pdbx_strand_id
1 'polypeptide(L)'
;MLRTLYLKQVPWLHKACIVTILLLCGLTVHLTPGYASSPKAYVGNFKDNTVSVIDLGQKKVTATIRVPPRPHGIAITPDNRWVYVASDGASTVSVIDTATDKLVQDIEVGRNPHGVAASPDGKFVLVGVYDTDSVVIVDTTTRKVVSSVAVGKPHNIAIHPNGRTAYVGSQAPGKFGLVTIELPAGKLKETVPLEKTPRGLEFGPKGTHLYITQAGVDSVLAVEPATNKIVAHIQVGVSPHYANFTADGKRGLTAVQGPNLLAIFNPQTNQLEKSIQVGSRPHWVAGDPGGKTALTTNEDSNDVSIVDLESGTITTVQVGNAPRKIAVQSAAAPQSSSIRIMDFAFVPATLQVAPGATVTWRNADGAPHAVQIKKGAASETLMPGSNYDANFNQTGEFEYFCSIHPYMTGMIH
;
A
#
# COMPACT_ATOMS: atom_id res chain seq x y z
N MET A 1 -72.55 56.67 42.48
CA MET A 1 -72.45 58.00 41.92
C MET A 1 -71.67 57.84 40.61
N LEU A 2 -72.36 57.88 39.50
CA LEU A 2 -72.37 58.95 38.47
C LEU A 2 -70.94 59.27 37.96
N ARG A 3 -70.63 59.32 36.76
CA ARG A 3 -71.26 59.49 35.40
C ARG A 3 -70.19 59.10 34.37
N THR A 4 -70.45 58.32 33.42
CA THR A 4 -70.90 58.57 32.00
C THR A 4 -70.25 59.75 31.31
N LEU A 5 -69.63 59.52 30.18
CA LEU A 5 -69.86 60.13 28.85
C LEU A 5 -68.62 59.90 27.95
N TYR A 6 -68.72 59.14 26.91
CA TYR A 6 -69.13 59.41 25.52
C TYR A 6 -68.00 59.87 24.55
N LEU A 7 -67.78 59.01 23.56
CA LEU A 7 -67.67 59.28 22.11
C LEU A 7 -66.41 59.98 21.58
N LYS A 8 -65.71 59.52 20.57
CA LYS A 8 -66.07 59.31 19.17
C LYS A 8 -64.88 58.69 18.46
N GLN A 9 -65.14 57.60 17.75
CA GLN A 9 -64.91 57.35 16.30
C GLN A 9 -63.72 58.08 15.65
N VAL A 10 -62.87 57.40 14.94
CA VAL A 10 -62.65 56.52 13.80
C VAL A 10 -61.46 57.03 12.95
N PRO A 11 -60.93 56.44 11.94
CA PRO A 11 -60.07 55.32 11.81
C PRO A 11 -58.72 55.74 11.16
N TRP A 12 -57.78 54.86 11.04
CA TRP A 12 -57.01 54.66 9.80
C TRP A 12 -56.02 53.52 10.00
N LEU A 13 -56.10 52.59 9.07
CA LEU A 13 -55.23 51.43 8.84
C LEU A 13 -53.74 51.79 8.85
N HIS A 14 -52.96 51.07 9.59
CA HIS A 14 -51.62 50.68 9.10
C HIS A 14 -51.38 49.23 9.45
N LYS A 15 -51.37 48.40 8.43
CA LYS A 15 -50.91 47.03 8.46
C LYS A 15 -49.43 47.00 8.85
N ALA A 16 -49.14 46.61 10.07
CA ALA A 16 -47.80 46.26 10.47
C ALA A 16 -47.54 44.80 9.96
N CYS A 17 -46.83 44.67 8.84
CA CYS A 17 -46.23 43.43 8.42
C CYS A 17 -45.15 43.06 9.44
N ILE A 18 -45.42 42.08 10.29
CA ILE A 18 -44.38 41.40 11.08
C ILE A 18 -43.63 40.52 10.08
N VAL A 19 -42.49 41.01 9.61
CA VAL A 19 -41.51 40.19 8.87
C VAL A 19 -40.76 39.36 9.91
N THR A 20 -41.18 38.14 10.08
CA THR A 20 -40.40 37.13 10.82
C THR A 20 -39.18 36.80 9.95
N ILE A 21 -38.02 37.37 10.26
CA ILE A 21 -36.74 36.99 9.69
C ILE A 21 -36.37 35.66 10.31
N LEU A 22 -36.69 34.58 9.60
CA LEU A 22 -36.07 33.26 9.82
C LEU A 22 -34.59 33.40 9.45
N LEU A 23 -33.72 33.54 10.45
CA LEU A 23 -32.30 33.32 10.31
C LEU A 23 -32.12 31.84 10.00
N LEU A 24 -32.11 31.45 8.73
CA LEU A 24 -31.50 30.20 8.25
C LEU A 24 -30.00 30.32 8.50
N CYS A 25 -29.53 29.79 9.63
CA CYS A 25 -28.13 29.44 9.80
C CYS A 25 -27.80 28.39 8.74
N GLY A 26 -27.43 28.86 7.56
CA GLY A 26 -26.84 28.01 6.52
C GLY A 26 -25.54 27.46 7.07
N LEU A 27 -25.55 26.22 7.58
CA LEU A 27 -24.35 25.41 7.68
C LEU A 27 -23.83 25.25 6.25
N THR A 28 -22.97 26.16 5.81
CA THR A 28 -22.12 25.90 4.66
C THR A 28 -21.16 24.82 5.10
N VAL A 29 -21.52 23.55 4.82
CA VAL A 29 -20.54 22.47 4.80
C VAL A 29 -19.54 22.88 3.74
N HIS A 30 -18.42 23.46 4.15
CA HIS A 30 -17.27 23.61 3.30
C HIS A 30 -16.78 22.18 3.04
N LEU A 31 -17.27 21.58 1.96
CA LEU A 31 -16.61 20.42 1.36
C LEU A 31 -15.23 20.91 0.94
N THR A 32 -14.25 20.72 1.82
CA THR A 32 -12.86 20.85 1.42
C THR A 32 -12.67 19.94 0.21
N PRO A 33 -12.07 20.44 -0.89
CA PRO A 33 -11.73 19.58 -2.01
C PRO A 33 -10.97 18.38 -1.43
N GLY A 34 -11.47 17.16 -1.68
CA GLY A 34 -10.78 15.95 -1.28
C GLY A 34 -9.41 15.94 -1.98
N TYR A 35 -8.39 16.46 -1.31
CA TYR A 35 -7.02 16.17 -1.69
C TYR A 35 -6.91 14.66 -1.68
N ALA A 36 -6.43 14.08 -2.79
CA ALA A 36 -6.01 12.69 -2.78
C ALA A 36 -5.14 12.50 -1.53
N SER A 37 -5.56 11.63 -0.63
CA SER A 37 -4.84 11.43 0.63
C SER A 37 -3.40 11.08 0.30
N SER A 38 -2.46 11.77 0.95
CA SER A 38 -1.03 11.45 0.79
C SER A 38 -0.80 9.97 1.02
N PRO A 39 0.11 9.32 0.27
CA PRO A 39 0.49 7.95 0.55
C PRO A 39 0.89 7.79 2.02
N LYS A 40 0.55 6.65 2.60
CA LYS A 40 0.89 6.33 3.99
C LYS A 40 2.01 5.29 4.05
N ALA A 41 2.76 5.32 5.13
CA ALA A 41 3.68 4.25 5.51
C ALA A 41 3.23 3.63 6.84
N TYR A 42 3.30 2.30 6.93
CA TYR A 42 2.92 1.51 8.09
C TYR A 42 4.19 0.89 8.69
N VAL A 43 4.46 1.16 9.96
CA VAL A 43 5.69 0.79 10.65
C VAL A 43 5.38 -0.07 11.86
N GLY A 44 5.90 -1.30 11.91
CA GLY A 44 5.75 -2.19 13.06
C GLY A 44 6.69 -1.80 14.19
N ASN A 45 6.15 -1.38 15.33
CA ASN A 45 6.88 -1.05 16.55
C ASN A 45 6.98 -2.29 17.44
N PHE A 46 8.09 -3.01 17.29
CA PHE A 46 8.28 -4.35 17.81
C PHE A 46 8.13 -4.46 19.33
N LYS A 47 8.63 -3.49 20.09
CA LYS A 47 8.56 -3.49 21.56
C LYS A 47 7.25 -2.92 22.11
N ASP A 48 6.51 -2.14 21.32
CA ASP A 48 5.25 -1.50 21.76
C ASP A 48 3.99 -2.27 21.35
N ASN A 49 4.12 -3.30 20.53
CA ASN A 49 2.97 -4.07 20.03
C ASN A 49 1.98 -3.17 19.27
N THR A 50 2.52 -2.26 18.46
CA THR A 50 1.73 -1.29 17.68
C THR A 50 2.26 -1.17 16.26
N VAL A 51 1.43 -0.59 15.39
CA VAL A 51 1.81 -0.11 14.07
C VAL A 51 1.60 1.40 14.03
N SER A 52 2.65 2.17 13.74
CA SER A 52 2.54 3.61 13.45
C SER A 52 2.16 3.83 11.99
N VAL A 53 1.22 4.73 11.75
CA VAL A 53 0.82 5.18 10.41
C VAL A 53 1.41 6.56 10.18
N ILE A 54 2.28 6.69 9.17
CA ILE A 54 2.92 7.95 8.80
C ILE A 54 2.25 8.48 7.53
N ASP A 55 1.73 9.70 7.56
CA ASP A 55 1.35 10.45 6.36
C ASP A 55 2.63 11.01 5.72
N LEU A 56 2.92 10.61 4.48
CA LEU A 56 4.17 10.98 3.80
C LEU A 56 4.18 12.44 3.32
N GLY A 57 3.02 13.02 3.06
CA GLY A 57 2.92 14.45 2.71
C GLY A 57 3.16 15.36 3.91
N GLN A 58 2.59 14.98 5.07
CA GLN A 58 2.76 15.72 6.32
C GLN A 58 4.04 15.33 7.08
N LYS A 59 4.66 14.22 6.72
CA LYS A 59 5.84 13.64 7.38
C LYS A 59 5.67 13.49 8.90
N LYS A 60 4.51 12.96 9.31
CA LYS A 60 4.19 12.76 10.73
C LYS A 60 3.33 11.52 10.95
N VAL A 61 3.36 10.98 12.16
CA VAL A 61 2.45 9.91 12.59
C VAL A 61 1.04 10.48 12.74
N THR A 62 0.07 9.86 12.06
CA THR A 62 -1.36 10.24 12.10
C THR A 62 -2.21 9.25 12.87
N ALA A 63 -1.74 8.00 13.03
CA ALA A 63 -2.42 6.99 13.82
C ALA A 63 -1.42 6.00 14.42
N THR A 64 -1.80 5.36 15.52
CA THR A 64 -1.10 4.24 16.14
C THR A 64 -2.10 3.13 16.42
N ILE A 65 -1.87 1.97 15.83
CA ILE A 65 -2.79 0.83 15.84
C ILE A 65 -2.23 -0.26 16.75
N ARG A 66 -3.01 -0.73 17.72
CA ARG A 66 -2.62 -1.89 18.54
C ARG A 66 -2.74 -3.16 17.73
N VAL A 67 -1.73 -4.02 17.84
CA VAL A 67 -1.65 -5.35 17.20
C VAL A 67 -1.13 -6.37 18.21
N PRO A 68 -1.25 -7.68 17.92
CA PRO A 68 -0.64 -8.72 18.75
C PRO A 68 0.87 -8.53 18.97
N PRO A 69 1.46 -9.16 20.00
CA PRO A 69 2.80 -8.88 20.44
C PRO A 69 3.89 -9.04 19.37
N ARG A 70 4.86 -8.11 19.37
CA ARG A 70 6.07 -8.13 18.58
C ARG A 70 5.80 -8.11 17.05
N PRO A 71 5.12 -7.07 16.52
CA PRO A 71 4.92 -6.91 15.08
C PRO A 71 6.27 -6.81 14.37
N HIS A 72 6.51 -7.69 13.40
CA HIS A 72 7.78 -7.75 12.67
C HIS A 72 7.57 -7.64 11.16
N GLY A 73 6.98 -8.65 10.52
CA GLY A 73 6.73 -8.66 9.09
C GLY A 73 5.54 -7.78 8.70
N ILE A 74 5.70 -6.92 7.70
CA ILE A 74 4.62 -6.08 7.16
C ILE A 74 4.64 -6.17 5.65
N ALA A 75 3.45 -6.31 5.04
CA ALA A 75 3.23 -6.16 3.62
C ALA A 75 1.90 -5.45 3.36
N ILE A 76 1.84 -4.68 2.29
CA ILE A 76 0.62 -4.05 1.80
C ILE A 76 0.18 -4.71 0.51
N THR A 77 -1.14 -4.87 0.31
CA THR A 77 -1.67 -5.40 -0.94
C THR A 77 -1.50 -4.39 -2.08
N PRO A 78 -1.33 -4.85 -3.35
CA PRO A 78 -1.07 -3.95 -4.49
C PRO A 78 -2.19 -2.92 -4.75
N ASP A 79 -3.42 -3.20 -4.31
CA ASP A 79 -4.54 -2.27 -4.34
C ASP A 79 -4.49 -1.21 -3.23
N ASN A 80 -3.45 -1.24 -2.41
CA ASN A 80 -3.24 -0.37 -1.24
C ASN A 80 -4.31 -0.49 -0.14
N ARG A 81 -5.20 -1.46 -0.20
CA ARG A 81 -6.36 -1.56 0.70
C ARG A 81 -6.04 -2.22 2.03
N TRP A 82 -5.17 -3.23 2.04
CA TRP A 82 -4.92 -4.05 3.21
C TRP A 82 -3.45 -4.10 3.59
N VAL A 83 -3.16 -3.91 4.87
CA VAL A 83 -1.84 -4.17 5.45
C VAL A 83 -1.91 -5.45 6.27
N TYR A 84 -1.00 -6.37 6.00
CA TYR A 84 -0.83 -7.62 6.73
C TYR A 84 0.40 -7.51 7.62
N VAL A 85 0.22 -7.78 8.93
CA VAL A 85 1.27 -7.63 9.94
C VAL A 85 1.47 -8.95 10.67
N ALA A 86 2.63 -9.56 10.51
CA ALA A 86 3.02 -10.76 11.26
C ALA A 86 3.56 -10.36 12.64
N SER A 87 3.12 -11.06 13.67
CA SER A 87 3.51 -10.80 15.06
C SER A 87 4.31 -11.96 15.63
N ASP A 88 5.64 -11.81 15.75
CA ASP A 88 6.58 -12.85 16.25
C ASP A 88 6.22 -13.38 17.66
N GLY A 89 5.61 -12.56 18.48
CA GLY A 89 5.19 -12.93 19.84
C GLY A 89 3.81 -13.60 19.91
N ALA A 90 3.20 -13.89 18.76
CA ALA A 90 1.87 -14.48 18.64
C ALA A 90 1.88 -15.60 17.58
N SER A 91 0.69 -16.09 17.23
CA SER A 91 0.50 -17.06 16.14
C SER A 91 -0.29 -16.46 14.97
N THR A 92 -0.42 -15.15 14.92
CA THR A 92 -1.36 -14.47 14.03
C THR A 92 -0.71 -13.50 13.08
N VAL A 93 -1.40 -13.26 11.97
CA VAL A 93 -1.20 -12.13 11.07
C VAL A 93 -2.41 -11.21 11.17
N SER A 94 -2.17 -9.97 11.54
CA SER A 94 -3.19 -8.93 11.63
C SER A 94 -3.47 -8.31 10.27
N VAL A 95 -4.75 -8.03 9.99
CA VAL A 95 -5.19 -7.32 8.79
C VAL A 95 -5.68 -5.93 9.17
N ILE A 96 -5.06 -4.90 8.61
CA ILE A 96 -5.40 -3.50 8.84
C ILE A 96 -6.04 -2.94 7.57
N ASP A 97 -7.16 -2.24 7.70
CA ASP A 97 -7.83 -1.50 6.63
C ASP A 97 -7.18 -0.11 6.51
N THR A 98 -6.60 0.21 5.35
CA THR A 98 -5.88 1.47 5.12
C THR A 98 -6.80 2.68 4.98
N ALA A 99 -8.08 2.48 4.65
CA ALA A 99 -9.05 3.56 4.55
C ALA A 99 -9.44 4.10 5.93
N THR A 100 -9.45 3.22 6.94
CA THR A 100 -9.86 3.56 8.32
C THR A 100 -8.72 3.54 9.32
N ASP A 101 -7.54 3.02 8.95
CA ASP A 101 -6.39 2.76 9.81
C ASP A 101 -6.76 1.93 11.06
N LYS A 102 -7.60 0.90 10.87
CA LYS A 102 -8.06 0.02 11.95
C LYS A 102 -7.70 -1.43 11.68
N LEU A 103 -7.34 -2.14 12.75
CA LEU A 103 -7.28 -3.59 12.77
C LEU A 103 -8.69 -4.16 12.55
N VAL A 104 -8.85 -5.03 11.56
CA VAL A 104 -10.15 -5.62 11.21
C VAL A 104 -10.21 -7.12 11.47
N GLN A 105 -9.08 -7.81 11.52
CA GLN A 105 -9.02 -9.25 11.75
C GLN A 105 -7.62 -9.69 12.14
N ASP A 106 -7.53 -10.71 13.00
CA ASP A 106 -6.34 -11.53 13.20
C ASP A 106 -6.57 -12.91 12.58
N ILE A 107 -5.61 -13.37 11.77
CA ILE A 107 -5.66 -14.67 11.09
C ILE A 107 -4.66 -15.59 11.78
N GLU A 108 -5.12 -16.74 12.28
CA GLU A 108 -4.23 -17.76 12.84
C GLU A 108 -3.41 -18.42 11.73
N VAL A 109 -2.08 -18.40 11.85
CA VAL A 109 -1.15 -18.92 10.86
C VAL A 109 -0.12 -19.88 11.41
N GLY A 110 0.01 -19.98 12.73
CA GLY A 110 1.02 -20.78 13.42
C GLY A 110 2.05 -19.91 14.15
N ARG A 111 2.87 -20.55 15.01
CA ARG A 111 3.74 -19.86 15.97
C ARG A 111 4.89 -19.10 15.33
N ASN A 112 5.11 -17.86 15.80
CA ASN A 112 6.21 -17.00 15.42
C ASN A 112 6.19 -16.67 13.91
N PRO A 113 5.10 -16.08 13.38
CA PRO A 113 5.08 -15.62 12.00
C PRO A 113 6.02 -14.44 11.83
N HIS A 114 6.86 -14.47 10.79
CA HIS A 114 7.97 -13.53 10.62
C HIS A 114 7.89 -12.73 9.30
N GLY A 115 8.25 -13.34 8.18
CA GLY A 115 8.22 -12.69 6.86
C GLY A 115 6.82 -12.68 6.26
N VAL A 116 6.42 -11.56 5.65
CA VAL A 116 5.15 -11.41 4.95
C VAL A 116 5.40 -10.82 3.57
N ALA A 117 4.76 -11.37 2.54
CA ALA A 117 4.80 -10.84 1.18
C ALA A 117 3.42 -10.98 0.51
N ALA A 118 2.93 -9.91 -0.11
CA ALA A 118 1.71 -9.92 -0.91
C ALA A 118 2.02 -10.31 -2.37
N SER A 119 1.16 -11.12 -2.99
CA SER A 119 1.31 -11.46 -4.41
C SER A 119 1.02 -10.24 -5.29
N PRO A 120 1.68 -10.11 -6.46
CA PRO A 120 1.50 -8.95 -7.35
C PRO A 120 0.07 -8.78 -7.87
N ASP A 121 -0.73 -9.85 -7.92
CA ASP A 121 -2.14 -9.81 -8.29
C ASP A 121 -3.08 -9.54 -7.08
N GLY A 122 -2.51 -9.40 -5.88
CA GLY A 122 -3.23 -9.13 -4.64
C GLY A 122 -4.08 -10.27 -4.10
N LYS A 123 -4.07 -11.46 -4.71
CA LYS A 123 -4.95 -12.57 -4.32
C LYS A 123 -4.44 -13.34 -3.11
N PHE A 124 -3.14 -13.32 -2.87
CA PHE A 124 -2.54 -14.10 -1.80
C PHE A 124 -1.54 -13.26 -0.99
N VAL A 125 -1.39 -13.66 0.27
CA VAL A 125 -0.29 -13.23 1.13
C VAL A 125 0.44 -14.47 1.62
N LEU A 126 1.75 -14.51 1.44
CA LEU A 126 2.62 -15.55 1.95
C LEU A 126 3.19 -15.12 3.30
N VAL A 127 3.18 -16.04 4.26
CA VAL A 127 3.70 -15.80 5.62
C VAL A 127 4.70 -16.91 5.98
N GLY A 128 5.91 -16.50 6.30
CA GLY A 128 6.91 -17.42 6.87
C GLY A 128 6.61 -17.64 8.35
N VAL A 129 6.27 -18.87 8.73
CA VAL A 129 5.97 -19.25 10.11
C VAL A 129 7.17 -19.97 10.70
N TYR A 130 8.01 -19.20 11.40
CA TYR A 130 9.37 -19.60 11.75
C TYR A 130 9.44 -20.84 12.65
N ASP A 131 8.59 -20.92 13.68
CA ASP A 131 8.62 -22.03 14.63
C ASP A 131 7.81 -23.26 14.22
N THR A 132 7.07 -23.17 13.11
CA THR A 132 6.37 -24.33 12.52
C THR A 132 7.04 -24.82 11.25
N ASP A 133 8.22 -24.26 10.89
CA ASP A 133 8.97 -24.65 9.70
C ASP A 133 8.11 -24.69 8.43
N SER A 134 7.31 -23.65 8.23
CA SER A 134 6.38 -23.60 7.10
C SER A 134 6.17 -22.19 6.54
N VAL A 135 5.84 -22.11 5.26
CA VAL A 135 5.28 -20.92 4.63
C VAL A 135 3.80 -21.20 4.41
N VAL A 136 2.93 -20.38 4.98
CA VAL A 136 1.49 -20.48 4.74
C VAL A 136 1.05 -19.46 3.69
N ILE A 137 0.04 -19.84 2.91
CA ILE A 137 -0.57 -18.99 1.89
C ILE A 137 -1.96 -18.61 2.38
N VAL A 138 -2.19 -17.32 2.50
CA VAL A 138 -3.47 -16.73 2.92
C VAL A 138 -4.17 -16.16 1.69
N ASP A 139 -5.40 -16.55 1.43
CA ASP A 139 -6.27 -15.92 0.44
C ASP A 139 -6.77 -14.57 0.96
N THR A 140 -6.57 -13.50 0.21
CA THR A 140 -6.88 -12.14 0.64
C THR A 140 -8.37 -11.81 0.66
N THR A 141 -9.16 -12.52 -0.15
CA THR A 141 -10.62 -12.31 -0.23
C THR A 141 -11.31 -12.97 0.97
N THR A 142 -10.97 -14.23 1.24
CA THR A 142 -11.58 -15.00 2.34
C THR A 142 -10.87 -14.78 3.68
N ARG A 143 -9.62 -14.27 3.65
CA ARG A 143 -8.71 -14.10 4.80
C ARG A 143 -8.51 -15.37 5.59
N LYS A 144 -8.31 -16.47 4.88
CA LYS A 144 -8.07 -17.80 5.44
C LYS A 144 -6.79 -18.39 4.88
N VAL A 145 -6.12 -19.22 5.68
CA VAL A 145 -5.03 -20.06 5.20
C VAL A 145 -5.60 -21.09 4.23
N VAL A 146 -5.08 -21.12 3.01
CA VAL A 146 -5.53 -22.04 1.94
C VAL A 146 -4.49 -23.09 1.60
N SER A 147 -3.22 -22.87 1.95
CA SER A 147 -2.14 -23.82 1.70
C SER A 147 -0.99 -23.61 2.67
N SER A 148 -0.14 -24.65 2.82
CA SER A 148 1.08 -24.61 3.62
C SER A 148 2.18 -25.41 2.94
N VAL A 149 3.40 -24.88 2.91
CA VAL A 149 4.60 -25.48 2.32
C VAL A 149 5.66 -25.64 3.41
N ALA A 150 6.23 -26.83 3.54
CA ALA A 150 7.31 -27.08 4.48
C ALA A 150 8.60 -26.35 4.06
N VAL A 151 9.08 -25.42 4.88
CA VAL A 151 10.32 -24.67 4.71
C VAL A 151 10.96 -24.48 6.08
N GLY A 152 12.17 -24.97 6.29
CA GLY A 152 12.85 -24.87 7.59
C GLY A 152 13.19 -23.42 7.92
N LYS A 153 12.75 -22.95 9.10
CA LYS A 153 13.01 -21.59 9.65
C LYS A 153 12.87 -20.49 8.56
N PRO A 154 11.69 -20.34 7.95
CA PRO A 154 11.46 -19.34 6.91
C PRO A 154 11.52 -17.93 7.52
N HIS A 155 12.40 -17.07 7.00
CA HIS A 155 12.62 -15.73 7.55
C HIS A 155 11.92 -14.64 6.72
N ASN A 156 12.48 -14.27 5.57
CA ASN A 156 11.86 -13.31 4.67
C ASN A 156 11.45 -13.96 3.35
N ILE A 157 10.48 -13.36 2.68
CA ILE A 157 9.86 -13.84 1.45
C ILE A 157 9.89 -12.71 0.42
N ALA A 158 10.26 -13.04 -0.81
CA ALA A 158 10.09 -12.18 -1.98
C ALA A 158 9.30 -12.94 -3.05
N ILE A 159 8.30 -12.31 -3.64
CA ILE A 159 7.53 -12.90 -4.74
C ILE A 159 8.00 -12.25 -6.04
N HIS A 160 8.33 -13.08 -7.03
CA HIS A 160 8.72 -12.59 -8.35
C HIS A 160 7.57 -11.74 -8.95
N PRO A 161 7.83 -10.60 -9.61
CA PRO A 161 6.79 -9.72 -10.16
C PRO A 161 5.80 -10.41 -11.13
N ASN A 162 6.16 -11.56 -11.74
CA ASN A 162 5.23 -12.34 -12.56
C ASN A 162 4.19 -13.14 -11.73
N GLY A 163 4.29 -13.14 -10.39
CA GLY A 163 3.38 -13.83 -9.48
C GLY A 163 3.47 -15.35 -9.47
N ARG A 164 4.43 -15.97 -10.18
CA ARG A 164 4.49 -17.42 -10.34
C ARG A 164 5.49 -18.12 -9.42
N THR A 165 6.39 -17.38 -8.81
CA THR A 165 7.45 -17.96 -7.97
C THR A 165 7.67 -17.07 -6.74
N ALA A 166 7.73 -17.68 -5.57
CA ALA A 166 8.19 -17.04 -4.35
C ALA A 166 9.57 -17.59 -3.96
N TYR A 167 10.39 -16.73 -3.40
CA TYR A 167 11.70 -17.04 -2.84
C TYR A 167 11.67 -16.80 -1.34
N VAL A 168 12.16 -17.76 -0.58
CA VAL A 168 12.13 -17.76 0.88
C VAL A 168 13.53 -17.98 1.42
N GLY A 169 13.99 -17.08 2.28
CA GLY A 169 15.24 -17.28 3.02
C GLY A 169 15.04 -18.27 4.14
N SER A 170 15.63 -19.47 4.01
CA SER A 170 15.65 -20.48 5.06
C SER A 170 16.84 -20.27 5.99
N GLN A 171 16.57 -20.14 7.28
CA GLN A 171 17.57 -20.02 8.34
C GLN A 171 17.73 -21.34 9.12
N ALA A 172 17.38 -22.48 8.55
CA ALA A 172 17.54 -23.77 9.20
C ALA A 172 19.01 -23.97 9.62
N PRO A 173 19.30 -24.30 10.91
CA PRO A 173 20.66 -24.40 11.39
C PRO A 173 21.52 -25.38 10.59
N GLY A 174 22.67 -24.91 10.11
CA GLY A 174 23.58 -25.69 9.28
C GLY A 174 23.09 -25.99 7.84
N LYS A 175 21.94 -25.45 7.45
CA LYS A 175 21.32 -25.64 6.12
C LYS A 175 20.68 -24.37 5.61
N PHE A 176 21.40 -23.24 5.70
CA PHE A 176 20.91 -21.98 5.13
C PHE A 176 20.65 -22.11 3.64
N GLY A 177 19.55 -21.55 3.17
CA GLY A 177 19.21 -21.70 1.76
C GLY A 177 18.21 -20.67 1.25
N LEU A 178 18.15 -20.59 -0.06
CA LEU A 178 17.15 -19.89 -0.81
C LEU A 178 16.17 -20.96 -1.35
N VAL A 179 14.97 -20.98 -0.80
CA VAL A 179 13.92 -21.94 -1.16
C VAL A 179 12.99 -21.30 -2.18
N THR A 180 12.71 -21.98 -3.28
CA THR A 180 11.77 -21.52 -4.31
C THR A 180 10.47 -22.30 -4.23
N ILE A 181 9.35 -21.56 -4.28
CA ILE A 181 7.98 -22.09 -4.22
C ILE A 181 7.24 -21.67 -5.47
N GLU A 182 6.63 -22.62 -6.18
CA GLU A 182 5.76 -22.36 -7.32
C GLU A 182 4.38 -21.88 -6.85
N LEU A 183 3.89 -20.79 -7.43
CA LEU A 183 2.61 -20.17 -7.10
C LEU A 183 1.61 -20.29 -8.28
N PRO A 184 0.32 -20.36 -8.00
CA PRO A 184 -0.34 -20.39 -6.68
C PRO A 184 -0.38 -21.77 -6.03
N ALA A 185 0.16 -22.81 -6.69
CA ALA A 185 0.06 -24.20 -6.25
C ALA A 185 0.69 -24.47 -4.87
N GLY A 186 1.58 -23.59 -4.39
CA GLY A 186 2.28 -23.80 -3.13
C GLY A 186 3.21 -25.00 -3.16
N LYS A 187 3.86 -25.28 -4.29
CA LYS A 187 4.74 -26.43 -4.46
C LYS A 187 6.20 -26.04 -4.32
N LEU A 188 6.93 -26.70 -3.43
CA LEU A 188 8.38 -26.56 -3.35
C LEU A 188 9.02 -26.98 -4.66
N LYS A 189 9.85 -26.10 -5.24
CA LYS A 189 10.53 -26.34 -6.51
C LYS A 189 12.00 -26.72 -6.30
N GLU A 190 12.73 -25.90 -5.55
CA GLU A 190 14.18 -26.04 -5.40
C GLU A 190 14.65 -25.40 -4.09
N THR A 191 15.79 -25.84 -3.59
CA THR A 191 16.53 -25.20 -2.51
C THR A 191 17.98 -25.01 -2.93
N VAL A 192 18.41 -23.74 -3.03
CA VAL A 192 19.79 -23.38 -3.32
C VAL A 192 20.52 -23.13 -2.01
N PRO A 193 21.61 -23.85 -1.70
CA PRO A 193 22.39 -23.61 -0.48
C PRO A 193 22.97 -22.19 -0.43
N LEU A 194 22.95 -21.58 0.75
CA LEU A 194 23.61 -20.32 1.05
C LEU A 194 24.69 -20.53 2.13
N GLU A 195 25.83 -19.87 1.97
CA GLU A 195 26.93 -19.96 2.94
C GLU A 195 26.66 -19.22 4.24
N LYS A 196 25.85 -18.13 4.17
CA LYS A 196 25.55 -17.27 5.31
C LYS A 196 24.04 -17.18 5.51
N THR A 197 23.66 -16.86 6.73
CA THR A 197 22.25 -16.70 7.12
C THR A 197 21.56 -15.61 6.29
N PRO A 198 20.55 -15.92 5.47
CA PRO A 198 19.80 -14.94 4.72
C PRO A 198 18.95 -14.06 5.65
N ARG A 199 18.94 -12.74 5.41
CA ARG A 199 18.14 -11.77 6.16
C ARG A 199 17.03 -11.20 5.30
N GLY A 200 17.35 -10.32 4.36
CA GLY A 200 16.43 -9.67 3.45
C GLY A 200 16.45 -10.29 2.08
N LEU A 201 15.28 -10.37 1.46
CA LEU A 201 15.07 -10.76 0.07
C LEU A 201 14.17 -9.75 -0.59
N GLU A 202 14.56 -9.22 -1.75
CA GLU A 202 13.73 -8.31 -2.54
C GLU A 202 14.05 -8.46 -4.03
N PHE A 203 13.02 -8.45 -4.85
CA PHE A 203 13.22 -8.39 -6.29
C PHE A 203 13.55 -6.97 -6.73
N GLY A 204 14.56 -6.86 -7.58
CA GLY A 204 14.78 -5.65 -8.33
C GLY A 204 13.64 -5.36 -9.30
N PRO A 205 13.57 -4.14 -9.82
CA PRO A 205 12.55 -3.76 -10.79
C PRO A 205 12.51 -4.72 -11.96
N LYS A 206 11.30 -5.07 -12.41
CA LYS A 206 11.05 -6.02 -13.51
C LYS A 206 11.44 -7.49 -13.19
N GLY A 207 11.90 -7.79 -11.96
CA GLY A 207 12.21 -9.16 -11.56
C GLY A 207 13.45 -9.77 -12.20
N THR A 208 14.34 -8.98 -12.80
CA THR A 208 15.55 -9.48 -13.46
C THR A 208 16.56 -10.07 -12.49
N HIS A 209 16.61 -9.56 -11.26
CA HIS A 209 17.47 -10.06 -10.19
C HIS A 209 16.72 -10.10 -8.87
N LEU A 210 17.07 -11.09 -8.05
CA LEU A 210 16.71 -11.14 -6.63
C LEU A 210 17.92 -10.64 -5.84
N TYR A 211 17.69 -9.69 -4.94
CA TYR A 211 18.72 -9.14 -4.07
C TYR A 211 18.59 -9.73 -2.67
N ILE A 212 19.72 -10.20 -2.13
CA ILE A 212 19.76 -10.91 -0.84
C ILE A 212 20.76 -10.23 0.08
N THR A 213 20.34 -9.89 1.27
CA THR A 213 21.24 -9.52 2.37
C THR A 213 21.47 -10.72 3.29
N GLN A 214 22.66 -10.83 3.85
CA GLN A 214 23.06 -11.93 4.72
C GLN A 214 23.70 -11.40 6.01
N ALA A 215 23.67 -12.21 7.06
CA ALA A 215 24.34 -11.88 8.30
C ALA A 215 25.86 -12.03 8.18
N GLY A 216 26.62 -11.11 8.77
CA GLY A 216 28.08 -11.20 8.89
C GLY A 216 28.84 -10.93 7.59
N VAL A 217 28.21 -10.21 6.64
CA VAL A 217 28.84 -9.78 5.38
C VAL A 217 28.74 -8.25 5.24
N ASP A 218 29.38 -7.71 4.21
CA ASP A 218 29.39 -6.27 3.85
C ASP A 218 28.77 -5.97 2.49
N SER A 219 28.17 -6.98 1.87
CA SER A 219 27.62 -6.87 0.52
C SER A 219 26.17 -7.36 0.43
N VAL A 220 25.48 -6.87 -0.58
CA VAL A 220 24.20 -7.40 -1.08
C VAL A 220 24.50 -8.30 -2.26
N LEU A 221 23.93 -9.51 -2.26
CA LEU A 221 24.04 -10.44 -3.39
C LEU A 221 22.99 -10.09 -4.43
N ALA A 222 23.35 -10.10 -5.71
CA ALA A 222 22.39 -10.15 -6.82
C ALA A 222 22.37 -11.55 -7.40
N VAL A 223 21.17 -12.15 -7.46
CA VAL A 223 20.94 -13.53 -7.96
C VAL A 223 20.06 -13.46 -9.19
N GLU A 224 20.45 -14.18 -10.24
CA GLU A 224 19.65 -14.35 -11.45
C GLU A 224 18.56 -15.43 -11.21
N PRO A 225 17.26 -15.09 -11.26
CA PRO A 225 16.19 -16.03 -10.90
C PRO A 225 16.07 -17.24 -11.84
N ALA A 226 16.48 -17.08 -13.10
CA ALA A 226 16.38 -18.16 -14.09
C ALA A 226 17.34 -19.31 -13.80
N THR A 227 18.52 -19.02 -13.24
CA THR A 227 19.60 -19.98 -12.99
C THR A 227 19.92 -20.14 -11.50
N ASN A 228 19.35 -19.29 -10.63
CA ASN A 228 19.67 -19.18 -9.21
C ASN A 228 21.17 -18.93 -8.92
N LYS A 229 21.91 -18.36 -9.88
CA LYS A 229 23.33 -18.03 -9.72
C LYS A 229 23.53 -16.62 -9.16
N ILE A 230 24.48 -16.47 -8.25
CA ILE A 230 24.96 -15.15 -7.82
C ILE A 230 25.73 -14.51 -8.99
N VAL A 231 25.29 -13.35 -9.42
CA VAL A 231 25.87 -12.60 -10.56
C VAL A 231 26.63 -11.37 -10.11
N ALA A 232 26.38 -10.87 -8.88
CA ALA A 232 27.15 -9.75 -8.31
C ALA A 232 27.15 -9.77 -6.78
N HIS A 233 28.21 -9.16 -6.24
CA HIS A 233 28.37 -8.79 -4.83
C HIS A 233 28.50 -7.26 -4.76
N ILE A 234 27.48 -6.59 -4.26
CA ILE A 234 27.43 -5.13 -4.21
C ILE A 234 27.90 -4.67 -2.83
N GLN A 235 29.09 -4.07 -2.75
CA GLN A 235 29.69 -3.61 -1.50
C GLN A 235 28.92 -2.38 -0.99
N VAL A 236 28.26 -2.50 0.17
CA VAL A 236 27.39 -1.45 0.74
C VAL A 236 27.80 -1.07 2.17
N GLY A 237 28.68 -1.84 2.79
CA GLY A 237 29.13 -1.66 4.17
C GLY A 237 28.65 -2.78 5.10
N VAL A 238 29.23 -2.80 6.30
CA VAL A 238 29.10 -3.91 7.25
C VAL A 238 27.68 -4.10 7.76
N SER A 239 27.21 -5.34 7.72
CA SER A 239 25.90 -5.76 8.24
C SER A 239 24.70 -5.13 7.50
N PRO A 240 24.58 -5.30 6.16
CA PRO A 240 23.39 -4.93 5.44
C PRO A 240 22.21 -5.78 5.95
N HIS A 241 21.06 -5.13 6.20
CA HIS A 241 19.91 -5.82 6.76
C HIS A 241 18.81 -6.08 5.74
N TYR A 242 18.45 -5.08 4.96
CA TYR A 242 17.44 -5.20 3.91
C TYR A 242 17.75 -4.28 2.73
N ALA A 243 17.45 -4.76 1.53
CA ALA A 243 17.53 -3.98 0.30
C ALA A 243 16.13 -3.77 -0.30
N ASN A 244 15.91 -2.62 -0.92
CA ASN A 244 14.69 -2.25 -1.62
C ASN A 244 15.06 -1.36 -2.83
N PHE A 245 14.08 -0.86 -3.57
CA PHE A 245 14.30 -0.07 -4.77
C PHE A 245 13.39 1.17 -4.82
N THR A 246 13.85 2.20 -5.54
CA THR A 246 12.96 3.29 -5.93
C THR A 246 11.91 2.78 -6.92
N ALA A 247 10.74 3.41 -6.95
CA ALA A 247 9.62 3.01 -7.81
C ALA A 247 9.97 3.00 -9.31
N ASP A 248 10.87 3.90 -9.75
CA ASP A 248 11.39 3.94 -11.12
C ASP A 248 12.50 2.88 -11.40
N GLY A 249 12.92 2.18 -10.36
CA GLY A 249 13.92 1.13 -10.43
C GLY A 249 15.34 1.58 -10.74
N LYS A 250 15.63 2.85 -10.68
CA LYS A 250 16.97 3.36 -11.01
C LYS A 250 17.96 3.23 -9.88
N ARG A 251 17.48 3.19 -8.63
CA ARG A 251 18.33 3.11 -7.43
C ARG A 251 17.93 1.94 -6.57
N GLY A 252 18.92 1.16 -6.15
CA GLY A 252 18.83 0.22 -5.05
C GLY A 252 19.13 0.93 -3.73
N LEU A 253 18.43 0.56 -2.67
CA LEU A 253 18.46 1.16 -1.34
C LEU A 253 18.79 0.05 -0.34
N THR A 254 19.75 0.25 0.55
CA THR A 254 20.09 -0.75 1.57
C THR A 254 20.23 -0.12 2.95
N ALA A 255 19.50 -0.67 3.92
CA ALA A 255 19.70 -0.36 5.34
C ALA A 255 20.97 -1.08 5.84
N VAL A 256 22.00 -0.35 6.24
CA VAL A 256 23.31 -0.88 6.68
C VAL A 256 23.49 -0.60 8.15
N GLN A 257 23.37 -1.65 8.99
CA GLN A 257 23.30 -1.52 10.44
C GLN A 257 24.62 -1.11 11.09
N GLY A 258 25.75 -1.66 10.63
CA GLY A 258 27.05 -1.41 11.28
C GLY A 258 27.39 0.07 11.39
N PRO A 259 27.46 0.81 10.29
CA PRO A 259 27.78 2.24 10.29
C PRO A 259 26.55 3.16 10.38
N ASN A 260 25.32 2.65 10.53
CA ASN A 260 24.07 3.41 10.54
C ASN A 260 23.81 4.19 9.24
N LEU A 261 23.90 3.52 8.10
CA LEU A 261 23.79 4.15 6.79
C LEU A 261 22.56 3.65 5.99
N LEU A 262 22.04 4.54 5.17
CA LEU A 262 21.33 4.22 3.94
C LEU A 262 22.37 4.18 2.82
N ALA A 263 22.67 3.01 2.26
CA ALA A 263 23.49 2.87 1.07
C ALA A 263 22.59 2.89 -0.18
N ILE A 264 23.00 3.65 -1.17
CA ILE A 264 22.32 3.80 -2.47
C ILE A 264 23.23 3.25 -3.54
N PHE A 265 22.75 2.29 -4.33
CA PHE A 265 23.51 1.64 -5.40
C PHE A 265 22.75 1.65 -6.72
N ASN A 266 23.47 1.53 -7.80
CA ASN A 266 22.91 1.41 -9.14
C ASN A 266 22.68 -0.07 -9.49
N PRO A 267 21.43 -0.51 -9.72
CA PRO A 267 21.12 -1.91 -10.00
C PRO A 267 21.54 -2.38 -11.41
N GLN A 268 21.88 -1.48 -12.35
CA GLN A 268 22.39 -1.84 -13.67
C GLN A 268 23.90 -2.10 -13.65
N THR A 269 24.65 -1.29 -12.88
CA THR A 269 26.11 -1.40 -12.77
C THR A 269 26.57 -2.20 -11.55
N ASN A 270 25.67 -2.44 -10.59
CA ASN A 270 25.95 -3.07 -9.29
C ASN A 270 27.01 -2.29 -8.47
N GLN A 271 27.05 -0.97 -8.63
CA GLN A 271 28.03 -0.10 -7.95
C GLN A 271 27.34 0.74 -6.88
N LEU A 272 27.98 0.88 -5.72
CA LEU A 272 27.59 1.84 -4.69
C LEU A 272 27.77 3.27 -5.25
N GLU A 273 26.73 4.09 -5.15
CA GLU A 273 26.77 5.48 -5.61
C GLU A 273 26.94 6.47 -4.44
N LYS A 274 26.23 6.22 -3.33
CA LYS A 274 26.17 7.17 -2.21
C LYS A 274 25.83 6.42 -0.91
N SER A 275 26.32 6.95 0.22
CA SER A 275 25.89 6.54 1.55
C SER A 275 25.47 7.75 2.37
N ILE A 276 24.36 7.66 3.08
CA ILE A 276 23.78 8.76 3.85
C ILE A 276 23.62 8.26 5.29
N GLN A 277 24.12 9.04 6.28
CA GLN A 277 23.95 8.74 7.69
C GLN A 277 22.47 8.87 8.06
N VAL A 278 21.91 7.84 8.72
CA VAL A 278 20.52 7.82 9.20
C VAL A 278 20.48 7.60 10.72
N GLY A 279 19.31 7.31 11.29
CA GLY A 279 19.21 7.00 12.72
C GLY A 279 19.91 5.70 13.11
N SER A 280 19.89 5.37 14.39
CA SER A 280 20.67 4.26 14.95
C SER A 280 20.06 2.89 14.61
N ARG A 281 20.91 1.99 14.13
CA ARG A 281 20.58 0.61 13.75
C ARG A 281 19.45 0.54 12.73
N PRO A 282 19.66 1.05 11.51
CA PRO A 282 18.64 0.97 10.46
C PRO A 282 18.31 -0.49 10.16
N HIS A 283 17.00 -0.81 10.26
CA HIS A 283 16.54 -2.20 10.15
C HIS A 283 15.92 -2.50 8.80
N TRP A 284 15.10 -1.61 8.30
CA TRP A 284 14.39 -1.76 7.03
C TRP A 284 14.47 -0.49 6.19
N VAL A 285 14.31 -0.63 4.89
CA VAL A 285 14.23 0.49 3.96
C VAL A 285 13.11 0.25 2.95
N ALA A 286 12.43 1.32 2.58
CA ALA A 286 11.45 1.35 1.49
C ALA A 286 11.60 2.64 0.67
N GLY A 287 11.45 2.54 -0.64
CA GLY A 287 11.31 3.70 -1.51
C GLY A 287 9.88 4.28 -1.41
N ASP A 288 9.74 5.59 -1.57
CA ASP A 288 8.44 6.21 -1.71
C ASP A 288 7.86 5.98 -3.12
N PRO A 289 6.54 6.10 -3.29
CA PRO A 289 5.91 5.89 -4.60
C PRO A 289 6.35 6.88 -5.68
N GLY A 290 6.81 8.07 -5.28
CA GLY A 290 7.32 9.09 -6.18
C GLY A 290 8.76 8.86 -6.64
N GLY A 291 9.47 7.89 -6.04
CA GLY A 291 10.86 7.55 -6.34
C GLY A 291 11.87 8.61 -5.93
N LYS A 292 11.47 9.59 -5.11
CA LYS A 292 12.30 10.73 -4.69
C LYS A 292 12.86 10.58 -3.29
N THR A 293 12.20 9.79 -2.44
CA THR A 293 12.61 9.61 -1.06
C THR A 293 12.76 8.14 -0.70
N ALA A 294 13.60 7.88 0.30
CA ALA A 294 13.71 6.59 0.96
C ALA A 294 13.32 6.74 2.43
N LEU A 295 12.68 5.72 2.98
CA LEU A 295 12.30 5.63 4.37
C LEU A 295 13.10 4.52 5.04
N THR A 296 13.86 4.83 6.08
CA THR A 296 14.56 3.84 6.91
C THR A 296 13.99 3.80 8.31
N THR A 297 13.59 2.60 8.77
CA THR A 297 13.25 2.38 10.18
C THR A 297 14.55 2.23 10.98
N ASN A 298 14.70 2.96 12.07
CA ASN A 298 15.91 2.97 12.90
C ASN A 298 15.56 2.39 14.27
N GLU A 299 15.97 1.13 14.49
CA GLU A 299 15.51 0.31 15.61
C GLU A 299 15.88 0.88 16.99
N ASP A 300 17.10 1.40 17.13
CA ASP A 300 17.61 1.85 18.44
C ASP A 300 17.31 3.34 18.70
N SER A 301 17.09 4.17 17.68
CA SER A 301 16.64 5.56 17.83
C SER A 301 15.12 5.75 17.82
N ASN A 302 14.34 4.66 17.60
CA ASN A 302 12.87 4.68 17.63
C ASN A 302 12.22 5.67 16.65
N ASP A 303 12.80 5.79 15.47
CA ASP A 303 12.37 6.74 14.46
C ASP A 303 12.38 6.15 13.05
N VAL A 304 11.85 6.92 12.11
CA VAL A 304 11.98 6.71 10.68
C VAL A 304 12.70 7.92 10.09
N SER A 305 13.82 7.68 9.39
CA SER A 305 14.46 8.70 8.56
C SER A 305 13.80 8.72 7.18
N ILE A 306 13.20 9.84 6.80
CA ILE A 306 12.73 10.12 5.43
C ILE A 306 13.83 10.92 4.74
N VAL A 307 14.52 10.28 3.80
CA VAL A 307 15.70 10.80 3.13
C VAL A 307 15.33 11.23 1.72
N ASP A 308 15.53 12.49 1.38
CA ASP A 308 15.50 12.97 0.00
C ASP A 308 16.72 12.43 -0.74
N LEU A 309 16.52 11.66 -1.79
CA LEU A 309 17.60 10.92 -2.47
C LEU A 309 18.50 11.82 -3.34
N GLU A 310 18.03 12.99 -3.71
CA GLU A 310 18.81 13.95 -4.50
C GLU A 310 19.67 14.84 -3.60
N SER A 311 19.02 15.57 -2.69
CA SER A 311 19.71 16.50 -1.78
C SER A 311 20.43 15.80 -0.63
N GLY A 312 19.97 14.62 -0.22
CA GLY A 312 20.42 13.93 0.99
C GLY A 312 19.83 14.50 2.30
N THR A 313 18.86 15.41 2.19
CA THR A 313 18.19 15.98 3.35
C THR A 313 17.35 14.94 4.07
N ILE A 314 17.38 14.94 5.40
CA ILE A 314 16.66 13.98 6.24
C ILE A 314 15.59 14.69 7.05
N THR A 315 14.39 14.11 7.06
CA THR A 315 13.34 14.43 8.03
C THR A 315 13.17 13.22 8.94
N THR A 316 13.33 13.41 10.24
CA THR A 316 13.14 12.34 11.22
C THR A 316 11.72 12.37 11.77
N VAL A 317 11.04 11.21 11.76
CA VAL A 317 9.70 11.02 12.30
C VAL A 317 9.78 10.05 13.46
N GLN A 318 9.45 10.50 14.66
CA GLN A 318 9.40 9.62 15.86
C GLN A 318 8.23 8.65 15.72
N VAL A 319 8.47 7.38 16.03
CA VAL A 319 7.49 6.29 16.04
C VAL A 319 7.54 5.54 17.38
N GLY A 320 6.92 4.38 17.48
CA GLY A 320 7.05 3.57 18.69
C GLY A 320 8.40 2.84 18.80
N ASN A 321 8.60 2.13 19.91
CA ASN A 321 9.88 1.52 20.25
C ASN A 321 10.26 0.34 19.36
N ALA A 322 11.52 0.31 18.93
CA ALA A 322 12.14 -0.69 18.08
C ALA A 322 11.36 -0.90 16.76
N PRO A 323 11.25 0.13 15.90
CA PRO A 323 10.61 -0.03 14.61
C PRO A 323 11.38 -1.03 13.74
N ARG A 324 10.65 -2.00 13.19
CA ARG A 324 11.22 -3.09 12.39
C ARG A 324 10.93 -2.86 10.91
N LYS A 325 9.94 -3.53 10.37
CA LYS A 325 9.58 -3.46 8.95
C LYS A 325 8.64 -2.27 8.67
N ILE A 326 8.79 -1.70 7.49
CA ILE A 326 7.92 -0.64 6.96
C ILE A 326 7.33 -1.08 5.63
N ALA A 327 6.04 -0.85 5.43
CA ALA A 327 5.37 -0.97 4.13
C ALA A 327 4.82 0.41 3.74
N VAL A 328 5.07 0.80 2.50
CA VAL A 328 4.64 2.09 1.95
C VAL A 328 3.54 1.83 0.93
N GLN A 329 2.43 2.58 1.01
CA GLN A 329 1.44 2.55 -0.06
C GLN A 329 2.12 2.92 -1.37
N SER A 330 1.90 2.14 -2.42
CA SER A 330 2.31 2.54 -3.76
C SER A 330 1.60 3.85 -4.13
N ALA A 331 2.16 4.63 -5.05
CA ALA A 331 1.34 5.65 -5.70
C ALA A 331 0.06 4.92 -6.14
N ALA A 332 -1.10 5.45 -5.77
CA ALA A 332 -2.33 4.87 -6.24
C ALA A 332 -2.15 4.69 -7.76
N ALA A 333 -2.02 3.45 -8.19
CA ALA A 333 -2.17 3.16 -9.60
C ALA A 333 -3.48 3.85 -9.96
N PRO A 334 -3.57 4.60 -11.06
CA PRO A 334 -4.83 5.20 -11.45
C PRO A 334 -5.87 4.09 -11.30
N GLN A 335 -6.77 4.26 -10.33
CA GLN A 335 -7.73 3.20 -10.01
C GLN A 335 -8.45 2.91 -11.31
N SER A 336 -8.22 1.75 -11.89
CA SER A 336 -9.05 1.29 -13.00
C SER A 336 -10.41 0.99 -12.39
N SER A 337 -11.21 2.02 -12.33
CA SER A 337 -12.57 1.93 -11.86
C SER A 337 -13.43 1.46 -13.02
N SER A 338 -14.20 0.41 -12.83
CA SER A 338 -15.01 -0.15 -13.91
C SER A 338 -16.50 0.11 -13.69
N ILE A 339 -17.17 0.49 -14.76
CA ILE A 339 -18.61 0.61 -14.86
C ILE A 339 -19.08 -0.47 -15.82
N ARG A 340 -19.99 -1.31 -15.39
CA ARG A 340 -20.61 -2.29 -16.27
C ARG A 340 -21.85 -1.67 -16.94
N ILE A 341 -22.01 -1.92 -18.22
CA ILE A 341 -23.24 -1.63 -18.93
C ILE A 341 -24.04 -2.93 -18.94
N MET A 342 -25.15 -2.97 -18.23
CA MET A 342 -25.99 -4.16 -18.12
C MET A 342 -27.45 -3.77 -17.86
N ASP A 343 -28.37 -4.51 -18.45
CA ASP A 343 -29.80 -4.26 -18.35
C ASP A 343 -30.16 -2.82 -18.73
N PHE A 344 -29.52 -2.28 -19.80
CA PHE A 344 -29.63 -0.90 -20.25
C PHE A 344 -29.42 0.16 -19.17
N ALA A 345 -28.46 -0.10 -18.28
CA ALA A 345 -28.04 0.82 -17.22
C ALA A 345 -26.51 0.80 -17.05
N PHE A 346 -25.96 1.89 -16.51
CA PHE A 346 -24.58 1.94 -16.02
C PHE A 346 -24.55 1.48 -14.55
N VAL A 347 -23.69 0.51 -14.22
CA VAL A 347 -23.59 -0.08 -12.88
C VAL A 347 -22.13 -0.07 -12.39
N PRO A 348 -21.79 0.72 -11.35
CA PRO A 348 -22.64 1.75 -10.74
C PRO A 348 -22.89 2.94 -11.67
N ALA A 349 -24.04 3.62 -11.52
CA ALA A 349 -24.34 4.84 -12.28
C ALA A 349 -23.51 6.05 -11.82
N THR A 350 -23.10 6.06 -10.55
CA THR A 350 -22.23 7.09 -9.96
C THR A 350 -20.96 6.44 -9.45
N LEU A 351 -19.80 7.00 -9.80
CA LEU A 351 -18.49 6.49 -9.43
C LEU A 351 -17.59 7.63 -8.94
N GLN A 352 -16.99 7.45 -7.77
CA GLN A 352 -15.95 8.35 -7.28
C GLN A 352 -14.57 7.84 -7.68
N VAL A 353 -13.75 8.72 -8.24
CA VAL A 353 -12.39 8.39 -8.65
C VAL A 353 -11.39 9.47 -8.25
N ALA A 354 -10.14 9.09 -8.03
CA ALA A 354 -9.06 10.04 -7.82
C ALA A 354 -8.64 10.71 -9.15
N PRO A 355 -8.14 11.94 -9.15
CA PRO A 355 -7.51 12.55 -10.32
C PRO A 355 -6.40 11.66 -10.88
N GLY A 356 -6.40 11.48 -12.20
CA GLY A 356 -5.49 10.55 -12.90
C GLY A 356 -6.05 9.13 -13.07
N ALA A 357 -7.23 8.83 -12.53
CA ALA A 357 -7.85 7.52 -12.68
C ALA A 357 -8.29 7.25 -14.12
N THR A 358 -8.16 5.99 -14.53
CA THR A 358 -8.78 5.47 -15.73
C THR A 358 -10.10 4.79 -15.36
N VAL A 359 -11.20 5.20 -15.99
CA VAL A 359 -12.50 4.53 -15.87
C VAL A 359 -12.73 3.68 -17.11
N THR A 360 -13.04 2.40 -16.88
CA THR A 360 -13.35 1.44 -17.93
C THR A 360 -14.85 1.15 -17.95
N TRP A 361 -15.56 1.45 -19.04
CA TRP A 361 -16.92 0.97 -19.29
C TRP A 361 -16.85 -0.35 -20.02
N ARG A 362 -17.49 -1.39 -19.47
CA ARG A 362 -17.58 -2.69 -20.09
C ARG A 362 -19.01 -2.98 -20.50
N ASN A 363 -19.25 -3.20 -21.78
CA ASN A 363 -20.55 -3.65 -22.26
C ASN A 363 -20.77 -5.13 -21.91
N ALA A 364 -21.63 -5.38 -20.92
CA ALA A 364 -22.05 -6.71 -20.49
C ALA A 364 -23.48 -7.05 -20.94
N ASP A 365 -24.13 -6.14 -21.71
CA ASP A 365 -25.41 -6.37 -22.37
C ASP A 365 -25.27 -7.15 -23.68
N GLY A 366 -26.39 -7.71 -24.16
CA GLY A 366 -26.50 -8.28 -25.49
C GLY A 366 -26.73 -7.24 -26.61
N ALA A 367 -26.90 -5.95 -26.28
CA ALA A 367 -27.15 -4.85 -27.19
C ALA A 367 -25.90 -3.95 -27.32
N PRO A 368 -25.76 -3.23 -28.47
CA PRO A 368 -24.71 -2.21 -28.62
C PRO A 368 -25.00 -0.98 -27.76
N HIS A 369 -23.94 -0.37 -27.20
CA HIS A 369 -23.99 0.88 -26.45
C HIS A 369 -22.90 1.84 -26.92
N ALA A 370 -22.94 3.10 -26.46
CA ALA A 370 -21.87 4.06 -26.68
C ALA A 370 -21.84 5.05 -25.50
N VAL A 371 -20.66 5.31 -24.97
CA VAL A 371 -20.47 6.22 -23.84
C VAL A 371 -20.08 7.59 -24.37
N GLN A 372 -20.82 8.62 -23.98
CA GLN A 372 -20.52 10.02 -24.26
C GLN A 372 -20.35 10.78 -22.97
N ILE A 373 -19.14 11.28 -22.69
CA ILE A 373 -18.91 12.21 -21.58
C ILE A 373 -19.39 13.59 -22.01
N LYS A 374 -20.27 14.21 -21.22
CA LYS A 374 -20.80 15.56 -21.48
C LYS A 374 -19.65 16.56 -21.46
N LYS A 375 -19.39 17.25 -22.56
CA LYS A 375 -18.23 18.14 -22.74
C LYS A 375 -16.86 17.41 -22.76
N GLY A 376 -16.82 16.13 -23.12
CA GLY A 376 -15.62 15.32 -23.12
C GLY A 376 -15.56 14.29 -24.25
N ALA A 377 -14.75 13.27 -24.06
CA ALA A 377 -14.52 12.19 -25.01
C ALA A 377 -15.79 11.30 -25.19
N ALA A 378 -15.85 10.63 -26.31
CA ALA A 378 -16.87 9.63 -26.64
C ALA A 378 -16.21 8.31 -27.03
N SER A 379 -16.89 7.20 -26.74
CA SER A 379 -16.51 5.89 -27.28
C SER A 379 -17.00 5.73 -28.71
N GLU A 380 -16.38 4.82 -29.44
CA GLU A 380 -17.06 4.16 -30.56
C GLU A 380 -18.23 3.30 -30.04
N THR A 381 -18.99 2.69 -30.94
CA THR A 381 -20.04 1.74 -30.56
C THR A 381 -19.43 0.53 -29.87
N LEU A 382 -19.79 0.32 -28.61
CA LEU A 382 -19.36 -0.82 -27.80
C LEU A 382 -20.27 -2.00 -28.09
N MET A 383 -19.78 -2.95 -28.84
CA MET A 383 -20.47 -4.24 -29.05
C MET A 383 -20.47 -5.06 -27.73
N PRO A 384 -21.35 -6.08 -27.59
CA PRO A 384 -21.32 -6.97 -26.44
C PRO A 384 -19.92 -7.51 -26.13
N GLY A 385 -19.45 -7.34 -24.87
CA GLY A 385 -18.12 -7.73 -24.41
C GLY A 385 -17.01 -6.70 -24.63
N SER A 386 -17.25 -5.61 -25.39
CA SER A 386 -16.25 -4.55 -25.63
C SER A 386 -16.10 -3.62 -24.44
N ASN A 387 -14.94 -2.95 -24.37
CA ASN A 387 -14.59 -1.98 -23.33
C ASN A 387 -14.30 -0.60 -23.95
N TYR A 388 -14.47 0.45 -23.13
CA TYR A 388 -14.01 1.81 -23.41
C TYR A 388 -13.32 2.37 -22.18
N ASP A 389 -12.15 2.98 -22.36
CA ASP A 389 -11.36 3.58 -21.30
C ASP A 389 -11.28 5.09 -21.46
N ALA A 390 -11.50 5.85 -20.38
CA ALA A 390 -11.29 7.28 -20.34
C ALA A 390 -10.54 7.71 -19.08
N ASN A 391 -9.63 8.68 -19.22
CA ASN A 391 -8.83 9.21 -18.11
C ASN A 391 -9.42 10.49 -17.55
N PHE A 392 -9.50 10.58 -16.21
CA PHE A 392 -10.01 11.73 -15.47
C PHE A 392 -8.86 12.38 -14.69
N ASN A 393 -8.17 13.32 -15.34
CA ASN A 393 -6.95 13.94 -14.78
C ASN A 393 -7.23 15.13 -13.85
N GLN A 394 -8.49 15.56 -13.72
CA GLN A 394 -8.90 16.72 -12.94
C GLN A 394 -10.00 16.33 -11.96
N THR A 395 -10.09 17.05 -10.84
CA THR A 395 -11.24 16.98 -9.95
C THR A 395 -12.44 17.67 -10.59
N GLY A 396 -13.64 17.12 -10.40
CA GLY A 396 -14.88 17.69 -10.90
C GLY A 396 -15.99 16.66 -11.05
N GLU A 397 -17.12 17.11 -11.56
CA GLU A 397 -18.26 16.26 -11.89
C GLU A 397 -18.32 16.08 -13.40
N PHE A 398 -18.26 14.84 -13.87
CA PHE A 398 -18.28 14.49 -15.27
C PHE A 398 -19.52 13.64 -15.55
N GLU A 399 -20.58 14.32 -16.00
CA GLU A 399 -21.77 13.63 -16.47
C GLU A 399 -21.47 12.85 -17.75
N TYR A 400 -22.02 11.66 -17.88
CA TYR A 400 -21.95 10.86 -19.08
C TYR A 400 -23.29 10.16 -19.36
N PHE A 401 -23.51 9.73 -20.59
CA PHE A 401 -24.72 9.07 -21.02
C PHE A 401 -24.44 8.10 -22.20
N CYS A 402 -25.39 7.21 -22.49
CA CYS A 402 -25.31 6.39 -23.69
C CYS A 402 -25.90 7.17 -24.87
N SER A 403 -25.09 7.44 -25.91
CA SER A 403 -25.60 8.19 -27.10
C SER A 403 -26.60 7.40 -27.95
N ILE A 404 -26.64 6.06 -27.83
CA ILE A 404 -27.62 5.18 -28.47
C ILE A 404 -28.92 5.11 -27.66
N HIS A 405 -28.79 5.14 -26.30
CA HIS A 405 -29.89 5.05 -25.35
C HIS A 405 -29.84 6.24 -24.36
N PRO A 406 -30.31 7.44 -24.73
CA PRO A 406 -30.03 8.67 -23.97
C PRO A 406 -30.61 8.74 -22.55
N TYR A 407 -31.54 7.84 -22.21
CA TYR A 407 -32.03 7.71 -20.83
C TYR A 407 -31.06 7.05 -19.87
N MET A 408 -30.04 6.36 -20.39
CA MET A 408 -28.94 5.82 -19.57
C MET A 408 -27.97 6.94 -19.26
N THR A 409 -27.89 7.34 -18.00
CA THR A 409 -27.01 8.43 -17.54
C THR A 409 -26.17 7.97 -16.36
N GLY A 410 -25.04 8.64 -16.16
CA GLY A 410 -24.18 8.42 -15.00
C GLY A 410 -23.31 9.63 -14.67
N MET A 411 -22.55 9.52 -13.57
CA MET A 411 -21.69 10.58 -13.03
C MET A 411 -20.37 10.03 -12.53
N ILE A 412 -19.26 10.69 -12.88
CA ILE A 412 -17.95 10.49 -12.27
C ILE A 412 -17.65 11.73 -11.41
N HIS A 413 -17.16 11.48 -10.16
CA HIS A 413 -16.75 12.53 -9.22
C HIS A 413 -15.28 12.45 -8.88
#